data_ca8ec723f7cda20cbd8360133d3f71e2
#
_entry.id   ca8ec723f7cda20cbd8360133d3f71e2
#
_cell.length_a   1.000
_cell.length_b   1.000
_cell.length_c   1.000
_cell.angle_alpha   90.00
_cell.angle_beta   90.00
_cell.angle_gamma   90.00
#
_symmetry.space_group_name_H-M   'P 1'
#
loop_
_entity.id
_entity.type
_entity.pdbx_description
1 polymer ?
#
loop_
_entity_poly.entity_id
_entity_poly.type
_entity_poly.pdbx_seq_one_letter_code
_entity_poly.pdbx_strand_id
1 'polypeptide(L)'
;DSDDYWELNCIEECVPRMDGVEVVWFANKHLYDNVNIPETRQPTLFEYYNFDKECQISSEEWASKTLQMGRKSFWFTVMGMIDFNFLKNIKLKHYDYAILEDNLFGILLFMQVSKIYILPKQMYRNRVRPNSTMNHDKKVTASNIPLFLQTVYYSFDKDPERTKEYFRVASWVLLNNQMKLFLQNSHLSYYRCLLMREFVKYYFSLAKPIFKYKNDPLNVSSICLEVS
;
A
#
# COMPACT_ATOMS: atom_id res chain seq x y z
N ASP A 1 -4.65 -1.12 12.01
CA ASP A 1 -4.71 -2.43 12.65
C ASP A 1 -5.19 -2.31 14.10
N SER A 2 -5.85 -3.33 14.60
CA SER A 2 -6.48 -3.31 15.96
C SER A 2 -5.48 -3.40 17.10
N ASP A 3 -4.23 -3.66 16.82
CA ASP A 3 -3.13 -3.79 17.78
C ASP A 3 -2.14 -2.61 17.76
N ASP A 4 -2.33 -1.72 16.82
CA ASP A 4 -1.57 -0.48 16.67
C ASP A 4 -2.31 0.69 17.36
N TYR A 5 -1.62 1.82 17.54
CA TYR A 5 -2.25 3.01 18.12
C TYR A 5 -1.62 4.32 17.64
N TRP A 6 -2.36 5.39 17.80
CA TRP A 6 -1.88 6.75 17.58
C TRP A 6 -1.29 7.34 18.87
N GLU A 7 -0.43 8.32 18.72
CA GLU A 7 -0.06 9.17 19.84
C GLU A 7 -1.30 9.91 20.37
N LEU A 8 -1.34 10.16 21.67
CA LEU A 8 -2.51 10.75 22.33
C LEU A 8 -2.88 12.13 21.75
N ASN A 9 -1.90 12.88 21.28
CA ASN A 9 -2.09 14.20 20.66
C ASN A 9 -2.19 14.15 19.12
N CYS A 10 -2.37 12.99 18.52
CA CYS A 10 -2.39 12.85 17.05
C CYS A 10 -3.48 13.72 16.41
N ILE A 11 -4.67 13.73 17.00
CA ILE A 11 -5.81 14.50 16.47
C ILE A 11 -5.56 15.99 16.61
N GLU A 12 -5.09 16.46 17.79
CA GLU A 12 -4.76 17.86 18.04
C GLU A 12 -3.66 18.37 17.10
N GLU A 13 -2.72 17.51 16.74
CA GLU A 13 -1.65 17.86 15.79
C GLU A 13 -2.14 17.91 14.35
N CYS A 14 -3.01 16.98 13.95
CA CYS A 14 -3.43 16.86 12.56
C CYS A 14 -4.54 17.83 12.18
N VAL A 15 -5.58 18.00 13.02
CA VAL A 15 -6.77 18.79 12.67
C VAL A 15 -6.47 20.22 12.26
N PRO A 16 -5.63 20.99 12.96
CA PRO A 16 -5.30 22.37 12.54
C PRO A 16 -4.56 22.43 11.20
N ARG A 17 -3.91 21.32 10.81
CA ARG A 17 -3.12 21.20 9.57
C ARG A 17 -3.92 20.73 8.37
N MET A 18 -5.19 20.36 8.59
CA MET A 18 -6.11 20.00 7.49
C MET A 18 -6.63 21.22 6.72
N ASP A 19 -6.39 22.42 7.19
CA ASP A 19 -6.87 23.63 6.51
C ASP A 19 -6.24 23.78 5.11
N GLY A 20 -7.07 23.72 4.10
CA GLY A 20 -6.67 23.88 2.70
C GLY A 20 -5.86 22.73 2.10
N VAL A 21 -5.84 21.56 2.74
CA VAL A 21 -5.21 20.32 2.23
C VAL A 21 -6.17 19.14 2.32
N GLU A 22 -5.98 18.14 1.47
CA GLU A 22 -6.78 16.91 1.51
C GLU A 22 -6.16 15.81 2.39
N VAL A 23 -4.85 15.91 2.66
CA VAL A 23 -4.10 14.92 3.43
C VAL A 23 -3.09 15.61 4.34
N VAL A 24 -3.06 15.21 5.61
CA VAL A 24 -1.92 15.40 6.51
C VAL A 24 -1.18 14.09 6.60
N TRP A 25 0.08 14.06 6.17
CA TRP A 25 0.92 12.88 6.17
C TRP A 25 1.96 12.95 7.28
N PHE A 26 1.97 11.95 8.16
CA PHE A 26 2.90 11.84 9.29
C PHE A 26 3.70 10.53 9.26
N ALA A 27 4.72 10.43 10.12
CA ALA A 27 5.57 9.26 10.23
C ALA A 27 5.01 8.23 11.22
N ASN A 28 5.46 6.98 11.07
CA ASN A 28 5.25 5.91 12.04
C ASN A 28 6.54 5.59 12.82
N LYS A 29 6.38 4.89 13.94
CA LYS A 29 7.44 4.26 14.70
C LYS A 29 7.08 2.80 14.96
N HIS A 30 8.04 1.89 14.79
CA HIS A 30 7.89 0.51 15.19
C HIS A 30 8.07 0.35 16.70
N LEU A 31 7.17 -0.41 17.31
CA LEU A 31 7.28 -0.89 18.69
C LEU A 31 7.48 -2.40 18.65
N TYR A 32 8.61 -2.83 19.13
CA TYR A 32 8.98 -4.24 19.20
C TYR A 32 8.46 -4.84 20.50
N ASP A 33 7.46 -5.72 20.38
CA ASP A 33 6.81 -6.38 21.52
C ASP A 33 7.16 -7.87 21.54
N ASN A 34 7.98 -8.27 22.53
CA ASN A 34 8.46 -9.65 22.71
C ASN A 34 9.12 -10.27 21.46
N VAL A 35 9.77 -9.47 20.65
CA VAL A 35 10.59 -9.92 19.51
C VAL A 35 12.06 -9.69 19.81
N ASN A 36 12.86 -10.72 19.62
CA ASN A 36 14.32 -10.67 19.84
C ASN A 36 15.04 -10.15 18.57
N ILE A 37 14.52 -9.02 18.03
CA ILE A 37 15.10 -8.36 16.87
C ILE A 37 15.88 -7.15 17.40
N PRO A 38 17.17 -6.97 17.03
CA PRO A 38 17.89 -5.76 17.39
C PRO A 38 17.12 -4.53 16.89
N GLU A 39 16.91 -3.55 17.78
CA GLU A 39 16.37 -2.25 17.38
C GLU A 39 17.38 -1.56 16.45
N THR A 40 17.38 -1.94 15.19
CA THR A 40 18.09 -1.17 14.18
C THR A 40 17.23 0.03 13.81
N ARG A 41 17.77 1.23 14.00
CA ARG A 41 17.10 2.46 13.52
C ARG A 41 16.83 2.33 12.03
N GLN A 42 15.58 2.13 11.68
CA GLN A 42 15.15 2.23 10.30
C GLN A 42 14.87 3.72 10.00
N PRO A 43 15.43 4.26 8.91
CA PRO A 43 15.10 5.62 8.51
C PRO A 43 13.59 5.70 8.22
N THR A 44 12.98 6.79 8.66
CA THR A 44 11.58 7.06 8.36
C THR A 44 11.40 7.32 6.87
N LEU A 45 10.18 7.17 6.37
CA LEU A 45 9.87 7.52 4.99
C LEU A 45 10.22 8.99 4.69
N PHE A 46 10.04 9.89 5.66
CA PHE A 46 10.38 11.31 5.52
C PHE A 46 11.86 11.58 5.42
N GLU A 47 12.71 10.81 6.11
CA GLU A 47 14.17 10.90 5.94
C GLU A 47 14.58 10.54 4.50
N TYR A 48 13.92 9.56 3.89
CA TYR A 48 14.14 9.25 2.47
C TYR A 48 13.68 10.38 1.54
N TYR A 49 12.56 11.06 1.85
CA TYR A 49 12.06 12.17 1.07
C TYR A 49 12.76 13.51 1.37
N ASN A 50 13.68 13.54 2.35
CA ASN A 50 14.31 14.75 2.88
C ASN A 50 13.27 15.78 3.38
N PHE A 51 12.23 15.30 4.06
CA PHE A 51 11.25 16.13 4.75
C PHE A 51 11.64 16.26 6.23
N ASP A 52 12.45 17.23 6.55
CA ASP A 52 12.93 17.53 7.91
C ASP A 52 12.06 18.54 8.67
N LYS A 53 11.20 19.25 7.96
CA LYS A 53 10.32 20.31 8.48
C LYS A 53 8.90 20.14 7.96
N GLU A 54 7.98 20.73 8.74
CA GLU A 54 6.59 20.87 8.30
C GLU A 54 6.52 21.72 7.03
N CYS A 55 5.82 21.23 6.03
CA CYS A 55 5.60 21.96 4.78
C CYS A 55 4.34 21.41 4.05
N GLN A 56 3.86 22.18 3.08
CA GLN A 56 2.85 21.73 2.14
C GLN A 56 3.51 21.44 0.80
N ILE A 57 3.10 20.34 0.19
CA ILE A 57 3.52 19.95 -1.16
C ILE A 57 2.31 19.61 -2.01
N SER A 58 2.46 19.70 -3.31
CA SER A 58 1.51 19.16 -4.28
C SER A 58 1.74 17.67 -4.54
N SER A 59 0.73 16.99 -5.08
CA SER A 59 0.93 15.61 -5.57
C SER A 59 1.93 15.53 -6.72
N GLU A 60 2.11 16.60 -7.47
CA GLU A 60 3.12 16.70 -8.53
C GLU A 60 4.54 16.70 -7.94
N GLU A 61 4.76 17.46 -6.86
CA GLU A 61 6.05 17.47 -6.14
C GLU A 61 6.32 16.12 -5.47
N TRP A 62 5.30 15.51 -4.86
CA TRP A 62 5.41 14.15 -4.35
C TRP A 62 5.81 13.15 -5.42
N ALA A 63 5.16 13.20 -6.59
CA ALA A 63 5.45 12.30 -7.70
C ALA A 63 6.86 12.50 -8.24
N SER A 64 7.29 13.75 -8.42
CA SER A 64 8.65 14.09 -8.86
C SER A 64 9.69 13.55 -7.88
N LYS A 65 9.52 13.79 -6.57
CA LYS A 65 10.45 13.27 -5.55
C LYS A 65 10.47 11.75 -5.52
N THR A 66 9.30 11.09 -5.60
CA THR A 66 9.19 9.64 -5.61
C THR A 66 9.93 9.00 -6.81
N LEU A 67 9.83 9.64 -7.98
CA LEU A 67 10.59 9.23 -9.18
C LEU A 67 12.09 9.39 -8.98
N GLN A 68 12.54 10.54 -8.46
CA GLN A 68 13.96 10.82 -8.20
C GLN A 68 14.58 9.79 -7.24
N MET A 69 13.81 9.32 -6.27
CA MET A 69 14.22 8.28 -5.32
C MET A 69 14.21 6.88 -5.93
N GLY A 70 13.70 6.71 -7.15
CA GLY A 70 13.57 5.40 -7.80
C GLY A 70 12.61 4.44 -7.09
N ARG A 71 11.68 4.96 -6.30
CA ARG A 71 10.74 4.12 -5.57
C ARG A 71 9.77 3.42 -6.53
N LYS A 72 9.52 2.14 -6.26
CA LYS A 72 8.68 1.27 -7.09
C LYS A 72 7.32 0.96 -6.46
N SER A 73 7.09 1.43 -5.25
CA SER A 73 5.83 1.27 -4.51
C SER A 73 5.67 2.39 -3.49
N PHE A 74 4.44 2.61 -3.05
CA PHE A 74 4.09 3.59 -2.03
C PHE A 74 2.93 3.07 -1.20
N TRP A 75 2.98 3.26 0.11
CA TRP A 75 1.90 2.90 1.03
C TRP A 75 1.64 4.07 1.99
N PHE A 76 0.39 4.26 2.38
CA PHE A 76 0.00 5.41 3.18
C PHE A 76 -1.00 5.09 4.29
N THR A 77 -1.87 4.14 4.11
CA THR A 77 -3.13 3.84 4.83
C THR A 77 -3.24 4.34 6.28
N VAL A 78 -2.24 4.10 7.12
CA VAL A 78 -2.26 4.39 8.57
C VAL A 78 -1.42 5.62 8.96
N MET A 79 -0.72 6.22 8.01
CA MET A 79 0.25 7.29 8.28
C MET A 79 -0.29 8.69 7.98
N GLY A 80 -1.55 8.94 8.25
CA GLY A 80 -2.07 10.28 8.01
C GLY A 80 -3.54 10.46 8.36
N MET A 81 -3.98 11.68 8.17
CA MET A 81 -5.38 12.09 8.22
C MET A 81 -5.82 12.52 6.83
N ILE A 82 -7.01 12.12 6.42
CA ILE A 82 -7.58 12.38 5.10
C ILE A 82 -8.87 13.17 5.27
N ASP A 83 -9.10 14.19 4.44
CA ASP A 83 -10.40 14.83 4.34
C ASP A 83 -11.45 13.83 3.85
N PHE A 84 -12.46 13.58 4.68
CA PHE A 84 -13.46 12.56 4.39
C PHE A 84 -14.37 12.94 3.21
N ASN A 85 -14.65 14.23 3.00
CA ASN A 85 -15.44 14.68 1.87
C ASN A 85 -14.67 14.51 0.56
N PHE A 86 -13.38 14.84 0.59
CA PHE A 86 -12.49 14.55 -0.54
C PHE A 86 -12.49 13.05 -0.88
N LEU A 87 -12.29 12.19 0.12
CA LEU A 87 -12.28 10.74 -0.07
C LEU A 87 -13.59 10.20 -0.67
N LYS A 88 -14.74 10.72 -0.19
CA LYS A 88 -16.04 10.39 -0.79
C LYS A 88 -16.18 10.86 -2.24
N ASN A 89 -15.69 12.06 -2.54
CA ASN A 89 -15.80 12.64 -3.88
C ASN A 89 -15.00 11.84 -4.92
N ILE A 90 -13.79 11.39 -4.57
CA ILE A 90 -12.97 10.54 -5.45
C ILE A 90 -13.41 9.07 -5.43
N LYS A 91 -14.37 8.69 -4.56
CA LYS A 91 -14.90 7.33 -4.41
C LYS A 91 -13.83 6.26 -4.20
N LEU A 92 -12.70 6.65 -3.60
CA LEU A 92 -11.61 5.72 -3.32
C LEU A 92 -11.95 4.84 -2.12
N LYS A 93 -11.77 3.55 -2.28
CA LYS A 93 -11.94 2.52 -1.24
C LYS A 93 -10.76 1.55 -1.27
N HIS A 94 -10.55 0.85 -0.17
CA HIS A 94 -9.66 -0.30 -0.17
C HIS A 94 -10.17 -1.37 -1.13
N TYR A 95 -9.25 -2.04 -1.80
CA TYR A 95 -9.56 -3.11 -2.72
C TYR A 95 -9.77 -4.42 -1.95
N ASP A 96 -10.97 -4.97 -2.06
CA ASP A 96 -11.34 -6.18 -1.34
C ASP A 96 -10.59 -7.41 -1.89
N TYR A 97 -10.31 -8.37 -1.01
CA TYR A 97 -9.75 -9.68 -1.37
C TYR A 97 -8.42 -9.65 -2.13
N ALA A 98 -7.56 -8.68 -1.82
CA ALA A 98 -6.18 -8.65 -2.28
C ALA A 98 -5.25 -8.36 -1.10
N ILE A 99 -4.02 -8.84 -1.15
CA ILE A 99 -2.95 -8.37 -0.25
C ILE A 99 -2.30 -7.13 -0.85
N LEU A 100 -1.72 -6.28 -0.01
CA LEU A 100 -1.12 -5.00 -0.38
C LEU A 100 -2.14 -4.00 -0.97
N GLU A 101 -3.39 -4.11 -0.58
CA GLU A 101 -4.47 -3.17 -0.90
C GLU A 101 -4.16 -1.75 -0.37
N ASP A 102 -3.41 -1.66 0.72
CA ASP A 102 -2.89 -0.44 1.30
C ASP A 102 -1.94 0.32 0.36
N ASN A 103 -1.11 -0.42 -0.40
CA ASN A 103 -0.25 0.18 -1.42
C ASN A 103 -1.09 0.78 -2.54
N LEU A 104 -2.09 0.04 -3.05
CA LEU A 104 -2.98 0.55 -4.09
C LEU A 104 -3.72 1.79 -3.61
N PHE A 105 -4.29 1.72 -2.40
CA PHE A 105 -5.01 2.84 -1.79
C PHE A 105 -4.11 4.08 -1.70
N GLY A 106 -2.90 3.95 -1.13
CA GLY A 106 -1.95 5.05 -0.98
C GLY A 106 -1.52 5.65 -2.32
N ILE A 107 -1.23 4.81 -3.32
CA ILE A 107 -0.87 5.25 -4.67
C ILE A 107 -2.02 6.04 -5.29
N LEU A 108 -3.23 5.48 -5.33
CA LEU A 108 -4.38 6.13 -5.96
C LEU A 108 -4.81 7.39 -5.23
N LEU A 109 -4.69 7.43 -3.90
CA LEU A 109 -4.96 8.63 -3.11
C LEU A 109 -4.00 9.76 -3.52
N PHE A 110 -2.70 9.51 -3.47
CA PHE A 110 -1.67 10.51 -3.73
C PHE A 110 -1.59 10.96 -5.20
N MET A 111 -2.12 10.16 -6.11
CA MET A 111 -2.32 10.58 -7.51
C MET A 111 -3.47 11.58 -7.68
N GLN A 112 -4.40 11.69 -6.73
CA GLN A 112 -5.62 12.48 -6.85
C GLN A 112 -5.66 13.70 -5.94
N VAL A 113 -4.96 13.70 -4.81
CA VAL A 113 -4.87 14.87 -3.92
C VAL A 113 -4.22 16.04 -4.65
N SER A 114 -4.61 17.26 -4.32
CA SER A 114 -3.98 18.47 -4.82
C SER A 114 -2.87 18.95 -3.88
N LYS A 115 -3.13 18.92 -2.57
CA LYS A 115 -2.22 19.38 -1.54
C LYS A 115 -2.10 18.40 -0.38
N ILE A 116 -0.87 18.21 0.06
CA ILE A 116 -0.48 17.34 1.15
C ILE A 116 0.28 18.16 2.18
N TYR A 117 -0.13 18.09 3.44
CA TYR A 117 0.65 18.64 4.54
C TYR A 117 1.61 17.57 5.07
N ILE A 118 2.89 17.86 5.08
CA ILE A 118 3.94 17.00 5.64
C ILE A 118 4.11 17.35 7.11
N LEU A 119 3.84 16.38 7.98
CA LEU A 119 4.04 16.47 9.43
C LEU A 119 5.13 15.46 9.83
N PRO A 120 6.42 15.86 9.95
CA PRO A 120 7.53 14.95 10.23
C PRO A 120 7.60 14.54 11.70
N LYS A 121 6.44 14.17 12.25
CA LYS A 121 6.28 13.64 13.60
C LYS A 121 5.81 12.18 13.52
N GLN A 122 6.28 11.35 14.45
CA GLN A 122 5.91 9.93 14.52
C GLN A 122 4.58 9.79 15.30
N MET A 123 3.47 9.92 14.61
CA MET A 123 2.12 9.92 15.22
C MET A 123 1.47 8.53 15.28
N TYR A 124 2.01 7.55 14.58
CA TYR A 124 1.50 6.18 14.55
C TYR A 124 2.51 5.20 15.13
N ARG A 125 2.03 4.29 15.99
CA ARG A 125 2.81 3.23 16.64
C ARG A 125 2.42 1.89 16.05
N ASN A 126 3.26 1.40 15.16
CA ASN A 126 3.11 0.10 14.54
C ASN A 126 3.75 -0.98 15.41
N ARG A 127 2.94 -1.93 15.91
CA ARG A 127 3.40 -2.99 16.80
C ARG A 127 3.95 -4.18 16.02
N VAL A 128 5.22 -4.48 16.22
CA VAL A 128 5.87 -5.66 15.67
C VAL A 128 5.83 -6.79 16.70
N ARG A 129 5.09 -7.85 16.40
CA ARG A 129 4.89 -9.01 17.27
C ARG A 129 5.38 -10.30 16.62
N PRO A 130 5.72 -11.36 17.40
CA PRO A 130 6.13 -12.65 16.85
C PRO A 130 5.07 -13.31 15.97
N ASN A 131 3.80 -12.93 16.15
CA ASN A 131 2.63 -13.48 15.45
C ASN A 131 2.02 -12.53 14.40
N SER A 132 2.75 -11.48 14.00
CA SER A 132 2.30 -10.54 12.97
C SER A 132 2.01 -11.27 11.64
N THR A 133 0.99 -10.82 10.94
CA THR A 133 0.61 -11.34 9.59
C THR A 133 1.77 -11.20 8.59
N MET A 134 2.63 -10.20 8.78
CA MET A 134 3.80 -9.93 7.95
C MET A 134 5.05 -10.71 8.38
N ASN A 135 4.98 -11.53 9.45
CA ASN A 135 6.10 -12.36 9.84
C ASN A 135 6.20 -13.58 8.92
N HIS A 136 7.13 -13.51 7.96
CA HIS A 136 7.35 -14.51 6.92
C HIS A 136 8.05 -15.79 7.41
N ASP A 137 8.56 -15.82 8.64
CA ASP A 137 9.30 -16.97 9.20
C ASP A 137 8.37 -18.09 9.67
N LYS A 138 7.06 -17.91 9.63
CA LYS A 138 6.09 -18.93 10.06
C LYS A 138 5.70 -19.84 8.91
N LYS A 139 5.80 -21.14 9.20
CA LYS A 139 5.23 -22.18 8.35
C LYS A 139 3.73 -21.90 8.15
N VAL A 140 3.32 -21.79 6.90
CA VAL A 140 1.91 -21.61 6.54
C VAL A 140 1.17 -22.91 6.83
N THR A 141 0.08 -22.82 7.58
CA THR A 141 -0.76 -23.97 7.94
C THR A 141 -2.18 -23.77 7.41
N ALA A 142 -2.97 -24.84 7.36
CA ALA A 142 -4.36 -24.78 6.91
C ALA A 142 -5.21 -23.77 7.71
N SER A 143 -4.91 -23.61 9.02
CA SER A 143 -5.60 -22.62 9.89
C SER A 143 -5.31 -21.16 9.53
N ASN A 144 -4.26 -20.90 8.74
CA ASN A 144 -3.91 -19.56 8.28
C ASN A 144 -4.56 -19.20 6.92
N ILE A 145 -5.36 -20.09 6.34
CA ILE A 145 -6.06 -19.84 5.07
C ILE A 145 -7.40 -19.16 5.34
N PRO A 146 -7.59 -17.90 4.92
CA PRO A 146 -8.85 -17.20 5.08
C PRO A 146 -10.01 -17.94 4.39
N LEU A 147 -11.21 -17.73 4.90
CA LEU A 147 -12.42 -18.41 4.41
C LEU A 147 -12.66 -18.15 2.90
N PHE A 148 -12.42 -16.93 2.45
CA PHE A 148 -12.59 -16.53 1.05
C PHE A 148 -11.58 -17.22 0.11
N LEU A 149 -10.47 -17.79 0.62
CA LEU A 149 -9.49 -18.55 -0.16
C LEU A 149 -9.72 -20.06 -0.14
N GLN A 150 -10.80 -20.55 0.46
CA GLN A 150 -11.03 -22.00 0.57
C GLN A 150 -11.15 -22.68 -0.80
N THR A 151 -11.81 -22.05 -1.77
CA THR A 151 -11.91 -22.59 -3.14
C THR A 151 -10.53 -22.71 -3.79
N VAL A 152 -9.68 -21.70 -3.61
CA VAL A 152 -8.28 -21.71 -4.09
C VAL A 152 -7.49 -22.80 -3.38
N TYR A 153 -7.66 -22.96 -2.07
CA TYR A 153 -7.01 -23.97 -1.26
C TYR A 153 -7.34 -25.39 -1.72
N TYR A 154 -8.62 -25.67 -2.01
CA TYR A 154 -9.02 -26.97 -2.56
C TYR A 154 -8.48 -27.22 -3.97
N SER A 155 -8.36 -26.19 -4.81
CA SER A 155 -7.81 -26.33 -6.16
C SER A 155 -6.29 -26.55 -6.20
N PHE A 156 -5.61 -26.39 -5.08
CA PHE A 156 -4.20 -26.71 -4.88
C PHE A 156 -3.99 -27.90 -3.92
N ASP A 157 -4.90 -28.88 -3.94
CA ASP A 157 -4.79 -30.12 -3.17
C ASP A 157 -4.60 -29.89 -1.67
N LYS A 158 -5.18 -28.81 -1.14
CA LYS A 158 -5.07 -28.37 0.25
C LYS A 158 -3.61 -28.04 0.68
N ASP A 159 -2.80 -27.57 -0.26
CA ASP A 159 -1.47 -27.05 0.03
C ASP A 159 -1.56 -25.57 0.45
N PRO A 160 -1.31 -25.23 1.74
CA PRO A 160 -1.46 -23.85 2.21
C PRO A 160 -0.35 -22.92 1.73
N GLU A 161 0.88 -23.41 1.51
CA GLU A 161 1.98 -22.60 1.02
C GLU A 161 1.74 -22.18 -0.43
N ARG A 162 1.38 -23.14 -1.26
CA ARG A 162 1.04 -22.91 -2.68
C ARG A 162 -0.18 -22.01 -2.83
N THR A 163 -1.19 -22.16 -1.97
CA THR A 163 -2.37 -21.30 -1.94
C THR A 163 -1.99 -19.84 -1.67
N LYS A 164 -1.18 -19.58 -0.65
CA LYS A 164 -0.72 -18.22 -0.31
C LYS A 164 0.18 -17.62 -1.38
N GLU A 165 1.09 -18.42 -1.94
CA GLU A 165 1.96 -17.97 -3.01
C GLU A 165 1.16 -17.56 -4.25
N TYR A 166 0.22 -18.41 -4.69
CA TYR A 166 -0.69 -18.09 -5.78
C TYR A 166 -1.49 -16.81 -5.49
N PHE A 167 -2.10 -16.71 -4.29
CA PHE A 167 -2.92 -15.56 -3.93
C PHE A 167 -2.10 -14.26 -3.92
N ARG A 168 -0.85 -14.31 -3.49
CA ARG A 168 0.05 -13.15 -3.56
C ARG A 168 0.27 -12.69 -4.99
N VAL A 169 0.55 -13.64 -5.90
CA VAL A 169 0.73 -13.31 -7.33
C VAL A 169 -0.56 -12.82 -7.95
N ALA A 170 -1.70 -13.46 -7.66
CA ALA A 170 -3.02 -13.02 -8.11
C ALA A 170 -3.34 -11.59 -7.63
N SER A 171 -3.01 -11.27 -6.39
CA SER A 171 -3.18 -9.91 -5.86
C SER A 171 -2.38 -8.88 -6.66
N TRP A 172 -1.13 -9.16 -7.02
CA TRP A 172 -0.35 -8.26 -7.87
C TRP A 172 -0.96 -8.04 -9.26
N VAL A 173 -1.58 -9.08 -9.84
CA VAL A 173 -2.33 -8.93 -11.10
C VAL A 173 -3.50 -7.96 -10.91
N LEU A 174 -4.29 -8.15 -9.87
CA LEU A 174 -5.46 -7.31 -9.58
C LEU A 174 -5.07 -5.86 -9.31
N LEU A 175 -4.05 -5.63 -8.46
CA LEU A 175 -3.57 -4.28 -8.17
C LEU A 175 -3.01 -3.60 -9.42
N ASN A 176 -2.22 -4.32 -10.22
CA ASN A 176 -1.69 -3.81 -11.48
C ASN A 176 -2.80 -3.39 -12.44
N ASN A 177 -3.85 -4.21 -12.56
CA ASN A 177 -5.00 -3.90 -13.40
C ASN A 177 -5.72 -2.62 -12.93
N GLN A 178 -5.94 -2.45 -11.62
CA GLN A 178 -6.54 -1.23 -11.07
C GLN A 178 -5.71 0.02 -11.39
N MET A 179 -4.38 -0.07 -11.26
CA MET A 179 -3.48 1.04 -11.63
C MET A 179 -3.54 1.37 -13.13
N LYS A 180 -3.62 0.35 -13.99
CA LYS A 180 -3.78 0.55 -15.45
C LYS A 180 -5.10 1.23 -15.78
N LEU A 181 -6.21 0.73 -15.22
CA LEU A 181 -7.54 1.32 -15.41
C LEU A 181 -7.57 2.78 -14.93
N PHE A 182 -6.95 3.06 -13.79
CA PHE A 182 -6.83 4.42 -13.29
C PHE A 182 -6.02 5.31 -14.26
N LEU A 183 -4.87 4.84 -14.74
CA LEU A 183 -4.03 5.57 -15.68
C LEU A 183 -4.75 5.88 -17.00
N GLN A 184 -5.58 4.94 -17.49
CA GLN A 184 -6.35 5.11 -18.73
C GLN A 184 -7.50 6.10 -18.59
N ASN A 185 -8.11 6.19 -17.40
CA ASN A 185 -9.32 6.98 -17.16
C ASN A 185 -9.06 8.31 -16.44
N SER A 186 -7.79 8.63 -16.13
CA SER A 186 -7.42 9.83 -15.37
C SER A 186 -6.57 10.78 -16.19
N HIS A 187 -6.80 12.08 -16.04
CA HIS A 187 -5.95 13.13 -16.59
C HIS A 187 -4.85 13.49 -15.57
N LEU A 188 -3.74 12.76 -15.61
CA LEU A 188 -2.61 13.00 -14.74
C LEU A 188 -1.64 14.03 -15.33
N SER A 189 -1.07 14.89 -14.46
CA SER A 189 0.05 15.75 -14.83
C SER A 189 1.31 14.94 -15.16
N TYR A 190 2.33 15.60 -15.67
CA TYR A 190 3.50 14.95 -16.24
C TYR A 190 4.18 13.95 -15.27
N TYR A 191 4.58 14.41 -14.07
CA TYR A 191 5.30 13.53 -13.13
C TYR A 191 4.40 12.45 -12.53
N ARG A 192 3.12 12.76 -12.26
CA ARG A 192 2.16 11.74 -11.81
C ARG A 192 1.94 10.64 -12.86
N CYS A 193 1.83 11.03 -14.13
CA CYS A 193 1.73 10.07 -15.23
C CYS A 193 2.98 9.18 -15.34
N LEU A 194 4.17 9.77 -15.27
CA LEU A 194 5.43 9.01 -15.30
C LEU A 194 5.53 8.05 -14.11
N LEU A 195 5.24 8.52 -12.90
CA LEU A 195 5.30 7.70 -11.69
C LEU A 195 4.31 6.54 -11.75
N MET A 196 3.06 6.81 -12.17
CA MET A 196 2.06 5.74 -12.32
C MET A 196 2.51 4.67 -13.32
N ARG A 197 3.12 5.06 -14.44
CA ARG A 197 3.69 4.10 -15.40
C ARG A 197 4.80 3.25 -14.79
N GLU A 198 5.67 3.83 -13.94
CA GLU A 198 6.71 3.07 -13.25
C GLU A 198 6.11 2.09 -12.23
N PHE A 199 5.07 2.48 -11.49
CA PHE A 199 4.34 1.56 -10.60
C PHE A 199 3.68 0.43 -11.40
N VAL A 200 2.98 0.73 -12.48
CA VAL A 200 2.37 -0.27 -13.36
C VAL A 200 3.41 -1.27 -13.88
N LYS A 201 4.56 -0.79 -14.36
CA LYS A 201 5.66 -1.67 -14.82
C LYS A 201 6.17 -2.58 -13.71
N TYR A 202 6.38 -2.02 -12.52
CA TYR A 202 6.89 -2.77 -11.38
C TYR A 202 5.89 -3.86 -10.92
N TYR A 203 4.62 -3.49 -10.70
CA TYR A 203 3.59 -4.45 -10.29
C TYR A 203 3.33 -5.51 -11.36
N PHE A 204 3.42 -5.15 -12.63
CA PHE A 204 3.38 -6.12 -13.72
C PHE A 204 4.55 -7.11 -13.64
N SER A 205 5.75 -6.66 -13.31
CA SER A 205 6.90 -7.55 -13.13
C SER A 205 6.69 -8.56 -12.01
N LEU A 206 6.03 -8.15 -10.91
CA LEU A 206 5.65 -9.03 -9.79
C LEU A 206 4.50 -9.98 -10.16
N ALA A 207 3.62 -9.57 -11.05
CA ALA A 207 2.47 -10.34 -11.51
C ALA A 207 2.83 -11.44 -12.54
N LYS A 208 3.96 -11.28 -13.28
CA LYS A 208 4.37 -12.23 -14.33
C LYS A 208 4.36 -13.71 -13.94
N PRO A 209 4.70 -14.12 -12.70
CA PRO A 209 4.66 -15.53 -12.33
C PRO A 209 3.28 -16.18 -12.49
N ILE A 210 2.18 -15.41 -12.63
CA ILE A 210 0.84 -15.95 -12.86
C ILE A 210 0.79 -16.88 -14.09
N PHE A 211 1.53 -16.56 -15.14
CA PHE A 211 1.57 -17.36 -16.37
C PHE A 211 2.25 -18.72 -16.21
N LYS A 212 2.90 -18.98 -15.08
CA LYS A 212 3.48 -20.29 -14.75
C LYS A 212 2.47 -21.25 -14.11
N TYR A 213 1.35 -20.73 -13.62
CA TYR A 213 0.32 -21.53 -13.00
C TYR A 213 -0.55 -22.19 -14.07
N LYS A 214 -0.50 -23.53 -14.16
CA LYS A 214 -1.39 -24.31 -15.02
C LYS A 214 -2.84 -24.28 -14.53
N ASN A 215 -3.02 -24.15 -13.21
CA ASN A 215 -4.30 -23.98 -12.56
C ASN A 215 -4.40 -22.55 -12.04
N ASP A 216 -5.35 -21.78 -12.55
CA ASP A 216 -5.63 -20.39 -12.20
C ASP A 216 -7.08 -20.26 -11.68
N PRO A 217 -7.34 -20.70 -10.45
CA PRO A 217 -8.70 -20.80 -9.90
C PRO A 217 -9.44 -19.47 -9.78
N LEU A 218 -8.74 -18.34 -9.79
CA LEU A 218 -9.34 -17.00 -9.79
C LEU A 218 -9.44 -16.41 -11.21
N ASN A 219 -8.96 -17.12 -12.22
CA ASN A 219 -8.92 -16.69 -13.63
C ASN A 219 -8.29 -15.28 -13.84
N VAL A 220 -7.30 -14.93 -13.03
CA VAL A 220 -6.69 -13.60 -13.09
C VAL A 220 -5.69 -13.45 -14.23
N SER A 221 -5.19 -14.56 -14.80
CA SER A 221 -4.30 -14.52 -15.96
C SER A 221 -4.97 -13.89 -17.19
N SER A 222 -6.28 -14.05 -17.36
CA SER A 222 -7.06 -13.41 -18.44
C SER A 222 -7.00 -11.88 -18.34
N ILE A 223 -7.05 -11.33 -17.13
CA ILE A 223 -6.96 -9.89 -16.88
C ILE A 223 -5.63 -9.30 -17.35
N CYS A 224 -4.54 -10.07 -17.24
CA CYS A 224 -3.23 -9.64 -17.74
C CYS A 224 -3.17 -9.54 -19.27
N LEU A 225 -3.94 -10.37 -19.99
CA LEU A 225 -3.91 -10.45 -21.46
C LEU A 225 -4.77 -9.39 -22.13
N GLU A 226 -5.84 -8.95 -21.48
CA GLU A 226 -6.77 -7.95 -22.03
C GLU A 226 -6.19 -6.52 -22.12
N VAL A 227 -5.00 -6.30 -21.57
CA VAL A 227 -4.42 -4.95 -21.41
C VAL A 227 -3.01 -4.85 -22.00
N SER A 228 -2.67 -5.71 -22.92
CA SER A 228 -1.38 -5.67 -23.68
C SER A 228 -1.49 -4.88 -24.99
#